data_581ad4ebab60bc793818e236eb483c94
#
_entry.id   581ad4ebab60bc793818e236eb483c94
#
_cell.length_a   1.000
_cell.length_b   1.000
_cell.length_c   1.000
_cell.angle_alpha   90.00
_cell.angle_beta   90.00
_cell.angle_gamma   90.00
#
_symmetry.space_group_name_H-M   'P 1'
#
loop_
_entity.id
_entity.type
_entity.pdbx_description
1 polymer ?
#
loop_
_entity_poly.entity_id
_entity_poly.type
_entity_poly.pdbx_seq_one_letter_code
_entity_poly.pdbx_strand_id
1 'polypeptide(L)'
;MSVKRLGIALVASLALAAVFASSAFATATTTKSFWREAGTKLSSGTTKAVKCSAGASFILKGTVAGAETEIKAAKLECPSGDVIKQEGEQAIATGTLKFSELTVLKPAGCKTNASITTKALTAKTFMEGTTTYERFAPTEGEVFANVPLTECAAEGTYPAKGNVFGQASNPTGTEAANQPLTFSGAINTTAGGSLTLGTNAATISGVANNELVSGAKYSANES
;
A
#
# COMPACT_ATOMS: atom_id res chain seq x y z
N MET A 1 41.85 -66.29 -17.63
CA MET A 1 41.08 -65.84 -16.48
C MET A 1 40.95 -64.28 -16.56
N SER A 2 39.81 -63.77 -16.93
CA SER A 2 39.63 -62.35 -17.13
C SER A 2 38.71 -61.84 -16.03
N VAL A 3 39.22 -60.91 -15.22
CA VAL A 3 38.45 -60.27 -14.15
C VAL A 3 37.89 -58.99 -14.70
N LYS A 4 36.57 -58.98 -14.96
CA LYS A 4 35.84 -57.80 -15.36
C LYS A 4 35.71 -56.87 -14.16
N ARG A 5 36.33 -55.68 -14.24
CA ARG A 5 36.13 -54.60 -13.27
C ARG A 5 34.85 -53.88 -13.58
N LEU A 6 33.88 -53.99 -12.67
CA LEU A 6 32.64 -53.27 -12.69
C LEU A 6 32.90 -51.82 -12.22
N GLY A 7 32.82 -50.87 -13.13
CA GLY A 7 32.92 -49.46 -12.79
C GLY A 7 31.57 -48.97 -12.25
N ILE A 8 31.52 -48.59 -10.99
CA ILE A 8 30.38 -47.89 -10.38
C ILE A 8 30.51 -46.42 -10.75
N ALA A 9 29.67 -45.99 -11.65
CA ALA A 9 29.50 -44.54 -11.92
C ALA A 9 28.72 -43.92 -10.79
N LEU A 10 29.41 -43.15 -9.95
CA LEU A 10 28.81 -42.34 -8.90
C LEU A 10 28.20 -41.11 -9.56
N VAL A 11 26.89 -41.10 -9.82
CA VAL A 11 26.15 -39.93 -10.23
C VAL A 11 25.98 -39.04 -9.01
N ALA A 12 26.85 -38.04 -8.88
CA ALA A 12 26.68 -36.98 -7.92
C ALA A 12 25.55 -36.07 -8.41
N SER A 13 24.34 -36.33 -7.95
CA SER A 13 23.21 -35.40 -8.06
C SER A 13 23.50 -34.20 -7.18
N LEU A 14 24.01 -33.10 -7.81
CA LEU A 14 24.05 -31.81 -7.19
C LEU A 14 22.61 -31.33 -7.00
N ALA A 15 22.04 -31.56 -5.82
CA ALA A 15 20.84 -30.89 -5.39
C ALA A 15 21.20 -29.42 -5.19
N LEU A 16 20.88 -28.60 -6.21
CA LEU A 16 20.91 -27.16 -6.10
C LEU A 16 19.78 -26.78 -5.12
N ALA A 17 20.10 -26.79 -3.82
CA ALA A 17 19.25 -26.15 -2.82
C ALA A 17 19.26 -24.66 -3.15
N ALA A 18 18.23 -24.20 -3.87
CA ALA A 18 17.90 -22.79 -3.92
C ALA A 18 17.63 -22.36 -2.47
N VAL A 19 18.63 -21.81 -1.83
CA VAL A 19 18.48 -21.05 -0.61
C VAL A 19 17.65 -19.83 -1.01
N PHE A 20 16.35 -19.96 -0.91
CA PHE A 20 15.50 -18.78 -0.77
C PHE A 20 15.96 -18.15 0.54
N ALA A 21 16.90 -17.21 0.44
CA ALA A 21 17.09 -16.26 1.49
C ALA A 21 15.70 -15.57 1.64
N SER A 22 14.89 -16.10 2.56
CA SER A 22 13.82 -15.35 3.12
C SER A 22 14.49 -14.13 3.73
N SER A 23 14.55 -13.02 2.96
CA SER A 23 14.79 -11.73 3.54
C SER A 23 13.82 -11.70 4.72
N ALA A 24 14.37 -11.73 5.94
CA ALA A 24 13.60 -11.44 7.13
C ALA A 24 13.09 -10.02 6.90
N PHE A 25 11.87 -9.93 6.35
CA PHE A 25 11.16 -8.68 6.29
C PHE A 25 11.07 -8.22 7.73
N ALA A 26 11.76 -7.15 8.05
CA ALA A 26 11.51 -6.46 9.29
C ALA A 26 10.04 -6.09 9.25
N THR A 27 9.22 -6.94 9.85
CA THR A 27 7.80 -6.63 10.05
C THR A 27 7.84 -5.35 10.86
N ALA A 28 7.36 -4.24 10.28
CA ALA A 28 7.31 -2.97 10.96
C ALA A 28 6.67 -3.20 12.33
N THR A 29 7.51 -3.21 13.35
CA THR A 29 7.08 -3.51 14.71
C THR A 29 6.09 -2.42 15.10
N THR A 30 4.99 -2.82 15.71
CA THR A 30 3.98 -1.93 16.28
C THR A 30 4.62 -1.08 17.38
N THR A 31 5.30 -0.03 16.98
CA THR A 31 5.73 1.01 17.93
C THR A 31 4.50 1.81 18.31
N LYS A 32 4.39 2.11 19.60
CA LYS A 32 3.37 3.03 20.09
C LYS A 32 3.52 4.33 19.32
N SER A 33 2.45 4.80 18.71
CA SER A 33 2.46 6.00 17.88
C SER A 33 1.32 6.92 18.29
N PHE A 34 1.53 8.22 18.14
CA PHE A 34 0.49 9.20 18.43
C PHE A 34 0.49 10.33 17.42
N TRP A 35 -0.70 10.90 17.20
CA TRP A 35 -0.85 12.12 16.45
C TRP A 35 -0.56 13.34 17.32
N ARG A 36 0.14 14.32 16.76
CA ARG A 36 0.26 15.69 17.28
C ARG A 36 -0.40 16.68 16.36
N GLU A 37 -0.98 17.71 16.93
CA GLU A 37 -1.52 18.87 16.22
C GLU A 37 -1.06 20.13 16.95
N ALA A 38 -0.43 21.07 16.26
CA ALA A 38 0.07 22.33 16.81
C ALA A 38 0.89 22.14 18.11
N GLY A 39 1.82 21.18 18.11
CA GLY A 39 2.69 20.88 19.25
C GLY A 39 2.06 20.00 20.34
N THR A 40 0.77 19.67 20.26
CA THR A 40 0.05 18.95 21.31
C THR A 40 -0.31 17.53 20.89
N LYS A 41 0.00 16.53 21.74
CA LYS A 41 -0.43 15.14 21.55
C LYS A 41 -1.95 15.05 21.61
N LEU A 42 -2.56 14.37 20.63
CA LEU A 42 -4.00 14.10 20.66
C LEU A 42 -4.31 13.08 21.76
N SER A 43 -5.36 13.35 22.54
CA SER A 43 -5.88 12.41 23.52
C SER A 43 -6.56 11.23 22.84
N SER A 44 -6.54 10.06 23.50
CA SER A 44 -7.27 8.88 23.02
C SER A 44 -8.75 9.19 22.78
N GLY A 45 -9.29 8.74 21.65
CA GLY A 45 -10.65 9.03 21.19
C GLY A 45 -10.80 10.32 20.40
N THR A 46 -9.78 11.23 20.40
CA THR A 46 -9.82 12.46 19.59
C THR A 46 -9.73 12.13 18.12
N THR A 47 -10.58 12.77 17.32
CA THR A 47 -10.61 12.69 15.87
C THR A 47 -10.38 14.06 15.24
N LYS A 48 -9.71 14.10 14.08
CA LYS A 48 -9.54 15.29 13.26
C LYS A 48 -9.84 14.98 11.81
N ALA A 49 -10.69 15.77 11.18
CA ALA A 49 -11.03 15.58 9.79
C ALA A 49 -9.83 15.87 8.88
N VAL A 50 -9.63 15.01 7.88
CA VAL A 50 -8.58 15.13 6.87
C VAL A 50 -9.17 15.33 5.49
N LYS A 51 -8.41 15.96 4.63
CA LYS A 51 -8.61 16.01 3.18
C LYS A 51 -7.33 15.51 2.51
N CYS A 52 -7.48 14.88 1.36
CA CYS A 52 -6.33 14.45 0.58
C CYS A 52 -6.46 14.85 -0.89
N SER A 53 -5.32 14.90 -1.55
CA SER A 53 -5.21 15.11 -2.98
C SER A 53 -4.03 14.34 -3.55
N ALA A 54 -4.01 14.14 -4.86
CA ALA A 54 -2.84 13.57 -5.51
C ALA A 54 -1.71 14.62 -5.56
N GLY A 55 -0.57 14.29 -4.96
CA GLY A 55 0.68 15.02 -5.14
C GLY A 55 1.41 14.59 -6.43
N ALA A 56 1.19 13.33 -6.84
CA ALA A 56 1.55 12.76 -8.13
C ALA A 56 0.50 11.72 -8.54
N SER A 57 0.40 11.44 -9.85
CA SER A 57 -0.53 10.41 -10.35
C SER A 57 -0.29 9.07 -9.68
N PHE A 58 -1.37 8.35 -9.38
CA PHE A 58 -1.31 6.98 -8.90
C PHE A 58 -1.31 6.00 -10.07
N ILE A 59 -0.52 4.95 -9.95
CA ILE A 59 -0.45 3.86 -10.94
C ILE A 59 -0.61 2.54 -10.20
N LEU A 60 -1.67 1.80 -10.54
CA LEU A 60 -1.87 0.41 -10.13
C LEU A 60 -1.33 -0.49 -11.25
N LYS A 61 -0.44 -1.42 -10.90
CA LYS A 61 0.11 -2.44 -11.82
C LYS A 61 -0.15 -3.83 -11.29
N GLY A 62 -0.51 -4.73 -12.17
CA GLY A 62 -0.72 -6.14 -11.85
C GLY A 62 -0.93 -6.97 -13.12
N THR A 63 -1.39 -8.20 -12.96
CA THR A 63 -1.76 -9.09 -14.08
C THR A 63 -3.15 -9.62 -13.83
N VAL A 64 -4.07 -9.46 -14.78
CA VAL A 64 -5.41 -10.04 -14.74
C VAL A 64 -5.70 -10.77 -16.05
N ALA A 65 -6.38 -11.90 -15.98
CA ALA A 65 -6.68 -12.74 -17.14
C ALA A 65 -5.45 -13.01 -18.04
N GLY A 66 -4.25 -13.13 -17.45
CA GLY A 66 -2.99 -13.34 -18.16
C GLY A 66 -2.40 -12.09 -18.85
N ALA A 67 -3.06 -10.93 -18.76
CA ALA A 67 -2.61 -9.69 -19.36
C ALA A 67 -2.02 -8.74 -18.31
N GLU A 68 -0.87 -8.11 -18.64
CA GLU A 68 -0.34 -7.02 -17.84
C GLU A 68 -1.37 -5.88 -17.79
N THR A 69 -1.66 -5.41 -16.59
CA THR A 69 -2.64 -4.36 -16.36
C THR A 69 -1.97 -3.18 -15.67
N GLU A 70 -2.15 -1.99 -16.25
CA GLU A 70 -1.65 -0.74 -15.70
C GLU A 70 -2.75 0.32 -15.80
N ILE A 71 -3.18 0.84 -14.65
CA ILE A 71 -4.23 1.86 -14.56
C ILE A 71 -3.65 3.08 -13.85
N LYS A 72 -3.75 4.23 -14.50
CA LYS A 72 -3.36 5.53 -13.96
C LYS A 72 -4.57 6.28 -13.46
N ALA A 73 -4.47 6.84 -12.25
CA ALA A 73 -5.40 7.82 -11.71
C ALA A 73 -4.69 9.18 -11.63
N ALA A 74 -5.27 10.20 -12.23
CA ALA A 74 -4.70 11.55 -12.15
C ALA A 74 -5.12 12.30 -10.89
N LYS A 75 -6.25 11.90 -10.26
CA LYS A 75 -6.76 12.52 -9.03
C LYS A 75 -6.98 11.51 -7.92
N LEU A 76 -6.74 11.96 -6.70
CA LEU A 76 -7.09 11.30 -5.45
C LEU A 76 -7.90 12.27 -4.60
N GLU A 77 -8.96 11.79 -3.99
CA GLU A 77 -9.78 12.52 -3.04
C GLU A 77 -10.05 11.64 -1.82
N CYS A 78 -10.09 12.24 -0.64
CA CYS A 78 -10.66 11.68 0.57
C CYS A 78 -12.09 12.20 0.69
N PRO A 79 -13.11 11.40 0.45
CA PRO A 79 -14.49 11.82 0.64
C PRO A 79 -14.75 12.27 2.08
N SER A 80 -15.80 13.05 2.30
CA SER A 80 -16.15 13.57 3.62
C SER A 80 -16.34 12.42 4.63
N GLY A 81 -15.75 12.59 5.82
CA GLY A 81 -15.78 11.59 6.89
C GLY A 81 -14.44 10.92 7.16
N ASP A 82 -13.44 11.19 6.33
CA ASP A 82 -12.09 10.69 6.57
C ASP A 82 -11.45 11.46 7.72
N VAL A 83 -10.87 10.72 8.67
CA VAL A 83 -10.30 11.29 9.89
C VAL A 83 -9.00 10.62 10.29
N ILE A 84 -8.09 11.39 10.92
CA ILE A 84 -7.09 10.82 11.83
C ILE A 84 -7.70 10.67 13.22
N LYS A 85 -7.31 9.64 13.94
CA LYS A 85 -7.80 9.32 15.27
C LYS A 85 -6.66 8.82 16.15
N GLN A 86 -6.64 9.26 17.40
CA GLN A 86 -5.82 8.60 18.41
C GLN A 86 -6.63 7.47 19.06
N GLU A 87 -6.17 6.25 18.96
CA GLU A 87 -6.82 5.07 19.53
C GLU A 87 -5.86 4.38 20.51
N GLY A 88 -6.06 4.65 21.80
CA GLY A 88 -5.12 4.22 22.82
C GLY A 88 -3.72 4.77 22.53
N GLU A 89 -2.76 3.86 22.35
CA GLU A 89 -1.36 4.18 22.03
C GLU A 89 -1.05 4.06 20.52
N GLN A 90 -2.07 4.07 19.66
CA GLN A 90 -1.91 3.94 18.22
C GLN A 90 -2.48 5.15 17.48
N ALA A 91 -1.67 5.78 16.65
CA ALA A 91 -2.12 6.74 15.65
C ALA A 91 -2.73 5.98 14.47
N ILE A 92 -4.00 6.25 14.18
CA ILE A 92 -4.72 5.64 13.05
C ILE A 92 -5.37 6.70 12.18
N ALA A 93 -5.70 6.34 10.94
CA ALA A 93 -6.63 7.08 10.10
C ALA A 93 -7.69 6.12 9.59
N THR A 94 -8.91 6.63 9.38
CA THR A 94 -10.02 5.86 8.81
C THR A 94 -10.73 6.67 7.75
N GLY A 95 -11.20 5.99 6.70
CA GLY A 95 -11.93 6.64 5.63
C GLY A 95 -11.98 5.82 4.36
N THR A 96 -12.24 6.48 3.25
CA THR A 96 -12.23 5.90 1.90
C THR A 96 -11.38 6.76 0.98
N LEU A 97 -10.78 6.16 -0.03
CA LEU A 97 -10.03 6.86 -1.06
C LEU A 97 -10.79 6.77 -2.39
N LYS A 98 -10.95 7.88 -3.07
CA LYS A 98 -11.55 7.95 -4.40
C LYS A 98 -10.49 8.35 -5.41
N PHE A 99 -10.18 7.41 -6.29
CA PHE A 99 -9.32 7.62 -7.45
C PHE A 99 -10.18 8.00 -8.65
N SER A 100 -9.86 9.09 -9.34
CA SER A 100 -10.62 9.58 -10.49
C SER A 100 -9.71 10.04 -11.63
N GLU A 101 -10.33 10.38 -12.77
CA GLU A 101 -9.61 10.61 -14.04
C GLU A 101 -8.74 9.40 -14.40
N LEU A 102 -9.40 8.23 -14.42
CA LEU A 102 -8.74 6.95 -14.65
C LEU A 102 -8.44 6.74 -16.14
N THR A 103 -7.25 6.22 -16.42
CA THR A 103 -6.82 5.80 -17.76
C THR A 103 -6.21 4.42 -17.66
N VAL A 104 -6.72 3.46 -18.44
CA VAL A 104 -6.07 2.16 -18.60
C VAL A 104 -4.95 2.31 -19.60
N LEU A 105 -3.70 2.15 -19.13
CA LEU A 105 -2.51 2.22 -19.99
C LEU A 105 -2.21 0.86 -20.60
N LYS A 106 -2.56 -0.22 -19.90
CA LYS A 106 -2.46 -1.62 -20.31
C LYS A 106 -3.62 -2.44 -19.75
N PRO A 107 -4.16 -3.40 -20.50
CA PRO A 107 -3.92 -3.64 -21.93
C PRO A 107 -4.48 -2.51 -22.80
N ALA A 108 -3.91 -2.31 -23.98
CA ALA A 108 -4.39 -1.31 -24.91
C ALA A 108 -5.86 -1.57 -25.31
N GLY A 109 -6.66 -0.51 -25.39
CA GLY A 109 -8.08 -0.57 -25.75
C GLY A 109 -9.02 -0.89 -24.58
N CYS A 110 -8.53 -1.35 -23.43
CA CYS A 110 -9.36 -1.51 -22.23
C CYS A 110 -9.81 -0.15 -21.68
N LYS A 111 -11.00 -0.16 -21.12
CA LYS A 111 -11.54 0.97 -20.36
C LYS A 111 -11.84 0.56 -18.92
N THR A 112 -12.05 1.54 -18.07
CA THR A 112 -12.49 1.36 -16.69
C THR A 112 -13.50 2.46 -16.33
N ASN A 113 -14.08 2.42 -15.16
CA ASN A 113 -14.98 3.47 -14.68
C ASN A 113 -14.26 4.82 -14.57
N ALA A 114 -15.01 5.92 -14.60
CA ALA A 114 -14.46 7.26 -14.42
C ALA A 114 -13.79 7.45 -13.04
N SER A 115 -14.21 6.66 -12.05
CA SER A 115 -13.60 6.64 -10.71
C SER A 115 -13.71 5.26 -10.08
N ILE A 116 -12.79 4.97 -9.17
CA ILE A 116 -12.80 3.81 -8.28
C ILE A 116 -12.70 4.32 -6.85
N THR A 117 -13.64 3.91 -6.00
CA THR A 117 -13.62 4.21 -4.57
C THR A 117 -13.27 2.94 -3.80
N THR A 118 -12.38 3.06 -2.83
CA THR A 118 -12.02 1.94 -1.96
C THR A 118 -13.19 1.59 -1.04
N LYS A 119 -13.15 0.40 -0.45
CA LYS A 119 -13.91 0.10 0.76
C LYS A 119 -13.42 0.99 1.89
N ALA A 120 -14.13 0.97 3.02
CA ALA A 120 -13.63 1.63 4.22
C ALA A 120 -12.25 1.06 4.59
N LEU A 121 -11.31 1.94 4.83
CA LEU A 121 -9.92 1.61 5.15
C LEU A 121 -9.61 2.05 6.57
N THR A 122 -8.71 1.30 7.21
CA THR A 122 -7.99 1.73 8.39
C THR A 122 -6.51 1.82 8.03
N ALA A 123 -5.92 2.99 8.24
CA ALA A 123 -4.47 3.17 8.17
C ALA A 123 -3.91 3.17 9.60
N LYS A 124 -2.86 2.38 9.83
CA LYS A 124 -2.11 2.36 11.10
C LYS A 124 -0.72 2.89 10.85
N THR A 125 -0.26 3.73 11.75
CA THR A 125 1.07 4.34 11.67
C THR A 125 2.11 3.46 12.34
N PHE A 126 3.21 3.21 11.64
CA PHE A 126 4.39 2.48 12.11
C PHE A 126 5.63 3.34 11.94
N MET A 127 6.60 3.16 12.80
CA MET A 127 7.85 3.89 12.72
C MET A 127 9.03 2.93 12.68
N GLU A 128 10.01 3.25 11.85
CA GLU A 128 11.28 2.55 11.75
C GLU A 128 12.40 3.60 11.72
N GLY A 129 13.07 3.77 12.86
CA GLY A 129 14.03 4.86 13.03
C GLY A 129 13.36 6.23 12.83
N THR A 130 13.85 6.99 11.85
CA THR A 130 13.29 8.32 11.51
C THR A 130 12.21 8.27 10.43
N THR A 131 11.82 7.08 9.98
CA THR A 131 10.87 6.89 8.91
C THR A 131 9.50 6.50 9.46
N THR A 132 8.47 7.19 9.01
CA THR A 132 7.08 6.89 9.34
C THR A 132 6.42 6.20 8.15
N TYR A 133 5.76 5.08 8.41
CA TYR A 133 4.94 4.34 7.45
C TYR A 133 3.49 4.33 7.92
N GLU A 134 2.58 4.38 6.97
CA GLU A 134 1.15 4.13 7.19
C GLU A 134 0.72 2.90 6.41
N ARG A 135 0.21 1.88 7.12
CA ARG A 135 -0.35 0.68 6.52
C ARG A 135 -1.84 0.84 6.32
N PHE A 136 -2.27 0.92 5.09
CA PHE A 136 -3.66 0.92 4.69
C PHE A 136 -4.16 -0.51 4.48
N ALA A 137 -5.24 -0.86 5.14
CA ALA A 137 -5.92 -2.14 4.96
C ALA A 137 -7.45 -1.91 4.98
N PRO A 138 -8.24 -2.78 4.33
CA PRO A 138 -9.70 -2.74 4.51
C PRO A 138 -10.04 -2.87 5.98
N THR A 139 -11.03 -2.08 6.44
CA THR A 139 -11.51 -2.16 7.83
C THR A 139 -12.21 -3.49 8.07
N GLU A 140 -12.85 -4.03 7.03
CA GLU A 140 -13.52 -5.33 7.06
C GLU A 140 -13.17 -6.14 5.80
N GLY A 141 -12.95 -7.44 5.99
CA GLY A 141 -12.60 -8.36 4.92
C GLY A 141 -11.23 -8.09 4.33
N GLU A 142 -11.02 -8.47 3.06
CA GLU A 142 -9.73 -8.37 2.37
C GLU A 142 -9.75 -7.45 1.15
N VAL A 143 -10.94 -7.08 0.67
CA VAL A 143 -11.10 -6.31 -0.57
C VAL A 143 -10.88 -4.84 -0.33
N PHE A 144 -9.81 -4.31 -0.91
CA PHE A 144 -9.45 -2.90 -0.89
C PHE A 144 -10.35 -2.07 -1.82
N ALA A 145 -10.50 -2.55 -3.05
CA ALA A 145 -11.36 -1.98 -4.08
C ALA A 145 -11.71 -3.02 -5.15
N ASN A 146 -12.77 -2.77 -5.91
CA ASN A 146 -13.07 -3.51 -7.12
C ASN A 146 -12.65 -2.70 -8.35
N VAL A 147 -11.90 -3.32 -9.24
CA VAL A 147 -11.33 -2.73 -10.45
C VAL A 147 -12.02 -3.32 -11.67
N PRO A 148 -12.99 -2.63 -12.27
CA PRO A 148 -13.61 -3.08 -13.49
C PRO A 148 -12.74 -2.76 -14.71
N LEU A 149 -12.64 -3.71 -15.65
CA LEU A 149 -12.13 -3.52 -16.99
C LEU A 149 -13.24 -3.84 -17.98
N THR A 150 -13.38 -3.04 -19.01
CA THR A 150 -14.41 -3.18 -20.03
C THR A 150 -13.83 -2.97 -21.43
N GLU A 151 -14.59 -3.39 -22.45
CA GLU A 151 -14.28 -3.18 -23.87
C GLU A 151 -12.94 -3.81 -24.31
N CYS A 152 -12.53 -4.92 -23.71
CA CYS A 152 -11.27 -5.61 -24.06
C CYS A 152 -11.31 -7.10 -23.70
N ALA A 153 -10.28 -7.84 -24.14
CA ALA A 153 -10.16 -9.28 -23.88
C ALA A 153 -10.01 -9.62 -22.39
N ALA A 154 -9.55 -8.66 -21.56
CA ALA A 154 -9.44 -8.79 -20.11
C ALA A 154 -10.67 -8.22 -19.39
N GLU A 155 -11.84 -8.18 -20.03
CA GLU A 155 -13.07 -7.69 -19.43
C GLU A 155 -13.44 -8.46 -18.16
N GLY A 156 -13.83 -7.74 -17.12
CA GLY A 156 -14.21 -8.30 -15.84
C GLY A 156 -14.06 -7.32 -14.68
N THR A 157 -14.42 -7.75 -13.48
CA THR A 157 -14.19 -7.00 -12.26
C THR A 157 -13.23 -7.75 -11.35
N TYR A 158 -12.12 -7.12 -11.07
CA TYR A 158 -11.00 -7.73 -10.33
C TYR A 158 -10.87 -7.10 -8.96
N PRO A 159 -10.97 -7.87 -7.88
CA PRO A 159 -10.76 -7.33 -6.54
C PRO A 159 -9.27 -7.02 -6.33
N ALA A 160 -8.97 -5.80 -5.91
CA ALA A 160 -7.70 -5.48 -5.29
C ALA A 160 -7.80 -5.85 -3.81
N LYS A 161 -6.88 -6.68 -3.30
CA LYS A 161 -6.93 -7.23 -1.93
C LYS A 161 -5.62 -7.02 -1.20
N GLY A 162 -5.67 -7.12 0.14
CA GLY A 162 -4.51 -7.10 1.01
C GLY A 162 -4.27 -5.75 1.67
N ASN A 163 -3.02 -5.31 1.71
CA ASN A 163 -2.65 -4.04 2.31
C ASN A 163 -1.54 -3.34 1.52
N VAL A 164 -1.45 -2.03 1.69
CA VAL A 164 -0.40 -1.21 1.08
C VAL A 164 0.22 -0.30 2.13
N PHE A 165 1.50 0.03 1.93
CA PHE A 165 2.21 0.99 2.77
C PHE A 165 2.52 2.26 1.99
N GLY A 166 2.23 3.40 2.64
CA GLY A 166 2.74 4.70 2.26
C GLY A 166 3.83 5.12 3.23
N GLN A 167 4.90 5.71 2.73
CA GLN A 167 5.97 6.29 3.52
C GLN A 167 5.77 7.80 3.59
N ALA A 168 5.77 8.35 4.81
CA ALA A 168 5.73 9.79 4.99
C ALA A 168 7.02 10.43 4.45
N SER A 169 6.87 11.51 3.68
CA SER A 169 8.01 12.26 3.14
C SER A 169 8.64 13.18 4.18
N ASN A 170 7.86 13.60 5.17
CA ASN A 170 8.37 14.37 6.29
C ASN A 170 9.01 13.43 7.34
N PRO A 171 10.14 13.82 7.93
CA PRO A 171 10.73 13.05 9.04
C PRO A 171 9.73 12.86 10.17
N THR A 172 9.84 11.73 10.88
CA THR A 172 9.03 11.44 12.07
C THR A 172 9.04 12.61 13.04
N GLY A 173 7.88 13.02 13.54
CA GLY A 173 7.73 14.13 14.47
C GLY A 173 7.74 15.52 13.85
N THR A 174 7.99 15.67 12.57
CA THR A 174 7.97 16.97 11.90
C THR A 174 6.53 17.39 11.56
N GLU A 175 6.03 18.38 12.29
CA GLU A 175 4.69 18.93 12.05
C GLU A 175 4.68 19.80 10.77
N ALA A 176 3.81 19.47 9.86
CA ALA A 176 3.56 20.24 8.64
C ALA A 176 2.06 20.30 8.34
N ALA A 177 1.62 21.34 7.62
CA ALA A 177 0.23 21.46 7.18
C ALA A 177 -0.11 20.37 6.15
N ASN A 178 0.87 20.00 5.31
CA ASN A 178 0.78 18.89 4.37
C ASN A 178 1.72 17.76 4.80
N GLN A 179 1.18 16.54 4.89
CA GLN A 179 1.93 15.31 5.17
C GLN A 179 1.87 14.41 3.91
N PRO A 180 2.84 14.55 3.00
CA PRO A 180 2.85 13.72 1.80
C PRO A 180 3.20 12.27 2.15
N LEU A 181 2.45 11.33 1.55
CA LEU A 181 2.72 9.89 1.61
C LEU A 181 3.13 9.40 0.22
N THR A 182 4.31 8.83 0.13
CA THR A 182 4.82 8.20 -1.09
C THR A 182 4.52 6.71 -1.09
N PHE A 183 3.93 6.24 -2.16
CA PHE A 183 3.66 4.82 -2.41
C PHE A 183 4.56 4.32 -3.53
N SER A 184 5.16 3.15 -3.35
CA SER A 184 5.92 2.45 -4.40
C SER A 184 5.98 0.95 -4.12
N GLY A 185 6.27 0.17 -5.16
CA GLY A 185 6.48 -1.27 -4.99
C GLY A 185 7.61 -1.59 -4.01
N ALA A 186 8.70 -0.81 -4.03
CA ALA A 186 9.81 -0.97 -3.10
C ALA A 186 9.40 -0.72 -1.65
N ILE A 187 8.72 0.40 -1.38
CA ILE A 187 8.19 0.73 -0.04
C ILE A 187 7.26 -0.40 0.44
N ASN A 188 6.33 -0.82 -0.40
CA ASN A 188 5.36 -1.85 -0.05
C ASN A 188 6.07 -3.18 0.29
N THR A 189 7.05 -3.60 -0.51
CA THR A 189 7.83 -4.82 -0.26
C THR A 189 8.64 -4.71 1.02
N THR A 190 9.35 -3.61 1.25
CA THR A 190 10.18 -3.40 2.45
C THR A 190 9.33 -3.40 3.71
N ALA A 191 8.17 -2.77 3.69
CA ALA A 191 7.27 -2.69 4.85
C ALA A 191 6.35 -3.90 5.02
N GLY A 192 6.41 -4.91 4.14
CA GLY A 192 5.61 -6.14 4.24
C GLY A 192 4.19 -6.03 3.69
N GLY A 193 3.98 -5.17 2.70
CA GLY A 193 2.70 -5.06 2.00
C GLY A 193 2.38 -6.27 1.13
N SER A 194 1.09 -6.51 0.91
CA SER A 194 0.57 -7.72 0.27
C SER A 194 -0.52 -7.44 -0.76
N LEU A 195 -0.39 -6.36 -1.54
CA LEU A 195 -1.41 -6.02 -2.54
C LEU A 195 -1.48 -7.06 -3.66
N THR A 196 -2.69 -7.49 -3.97
CA THR A 196 -3.00 -8.31 -5.15
C THR A 196 -4.07 -7.66 -6.01
N LEU A 197 -4.11 -7.98 -7.31
CA LEU A 197 -5.18 -7.65 -8.23
C LEU A 197 -5.71 -8.96 -8.84
N GLY A 198 -6.97 -9.29 -8.55
CA GLY A 198 -7.46 -10.65 -8.73
C GLY A 198 -6.69 -11.62 -7.84
N THR A 199 -5.99 -12.58 -8.45
CA THR A 199 -5.16 -13.58 -7.74
C THR A 199 -3.65 -13.31 -7.82
N ASN A 200 -3.23 -12.29 -8.56
CA ASN A 200 -1.82 -12.01 -8.82
C ASN A 200 -1.32 -10.84 -7.99
N ALA A 201 -0.02 -10.89 -7.66
CA ALA A 201 0.64 -9.77 -7.00
C ALA A 201 0.48 -8.47 -7.79
N ALA A 202 0.26 -7.39 -7.07
CA ALA A 202 0.09 -6.07 -7.64
C ALA A 202 0.92 -5.02 -6.88
N THR A 203 1.15 -3.89 -7.51
CA THR A 203 1.80 -2.75 -6.89
C THR A 203 1.00 -1.48 -7.13
N ILE A 204 1.07 -0.56 -6.18
CA ILE A 204 0.58 0.80 -6.35
C ILE A 204 1.74 1.78 -6.13
N SER A 205 1.79 2.82 -6.93
CA SER A 205 2.76 3.91 -6.79
C SER A 205 2.08 5.25 -6.97
N GLY A 206 2.59 6.29 -6.34
CA GLY A 206 2.05 7.64 -6.39
C GLY A 206 2.40 8.43 -5.14
N VAL A 207 1.88 9.65 -5.05
CA VAL A 207 2.02 10.49 -3.85
C VAL A 207 0.65 11.04 -3.46
N ALA A 208 0.26 10.83 -2.22
CA ALA A 208 -0.90 11.48 -1.60
C ALA A 208 -0.44 12.66 -0.75
N ASN A 209 -1.05 13.79 -0.91
CA ASN A 209 -0.94 14.92 0.01
C ASN A 209 -2.09 14.83 1.01
N ASN A 210 -1.78 14.87 2.31
CA ASN A 210 -2.76 14.80 3.38
C ASN A 210 -2.69 16.07 4.23
N GLU A 211 -3.83 16.66 4.50
CA GLU A 211 -3.97 17.90 5.26
C GLU A 211 -5.13 17.78 6.25
N LEU A 212 -5.00 18.38 7.43
CA LEU A 212 -6.17 18.59 8.28
C LEU A 212 -7.11 19.60 7.64
N VAL A 213 -8.41 19.35 7.75
CA VAL A 213 -9.43 20.30 7.26
C VAL A 213 -9.31 21.65 7.98
N SER A 214 -8.85 21.65 9.25
CA SER A 214 -8.56 22.85 10.01
C SER A 214 -7.39 23.69 9.45
N GLY A 215 -6.54 23.10 8.61
CA GLY A 215 -5.29 23.70 8.14
C GLY A 215 -4.16 23.70 9.19
N ALA A 216 -4.39 23.12 10.37
CA ALA A 216 -3.37 23.04 11.40
C ALA A 216 -2.23 22.10 10.98
N LYS A 217 -1.02 22.38 11.46
CA LYS A 217 0.12 21.48 11.31
C LYS A 217 -0.06 20.26 12.20
N TYR A 218 0.34 19.11 11.70
CA TYR A 218 0.26 17.84 12.43
C TYR A 218 1.41 16.91 12.05
N SER A 219 1.63 15.89 12.86
CA SER A 219 2.62 14.82 12.61
C SER A 219 2.22 13.53 13.31
N ALA A 220 2.78 12.43 12.84
CA ALA A 220 2.83 11.19 13.59
C ALA A 220 4.16 11.12 14.35
N ASN A 221 4.12 10.62 15.58
CA ASN A 221 5.27 10.54 16.48
C ASN A 221 5.30 9.17 17.15
N GLU A 222 6.51 8.76 17.54
CA GLU A 222 6.74 7.64 18.44
C GLU A 222 6.52 8.11 19.88
N SER A 223 5.95 7.25 20.72
CA SER A 223 5.68 7.56 22.15
C SER A 223 6.84 7.13 23.06
#